data_acd60aaa248b9e8870ff106020208cff
#
_entry.id   acd60aaa248b9e8870ff106020208cff
#
_cell.length_a   1.000
_cell.length_b   1.000
_cell.length_c   1.000
_cell.angle_alpha   90.00
_cell.angle_beta   90.00
_cell.angle_gamma   90.00
#
_symmetry.space_group_name_H-M   'P 1'
#
loop_
_entity.id
_entity.type
_entity.pdbx_description
1 polymer ?
#
loop_
_entity_poly.entity_id
_entity_poly.type
_entity_poly.pdbx_seq_one_letter_code
_entity_poly.pdbx_strand_id
1 'polypeptide(L)'
;MNKPQPQTGPEIEEYSTTATPKAYAGSVPVFCAHDAIVPLKDLRPNPKNPNQHPPEQIKLLASIIRATGWRAPITVSKRSGLVTKGHGRLMAAQLDDLTDAPVDYQDYASEAEELADLTADNRIAELATTDNKMLAEVFADIDTGEIPFMLSGYTEDDYGNIVTALSEALHTKEPSSDPDAEIPAPATPVTQYGDLWILGRHRVLCGDCTRPEDRALLLDGNKPEILLTDPPYCSGGSKESQKSTGSIGTERKNGKAPKIANDILGTRGYQNLIRGALTDIPCLYAYIFTDWRMWVYLFDLVEAAGFGVKSEIVWDKGTPGMGVGWRSQHELILFGAKAATHFDGHKGYGNVLSISRSGNELHPTQKPVELLEKLVDNTDFATGVYDPFGGSGTTLAACEAYGQPSYIMELTPAFTDVIVKRYIRITGKTTVRCVRQGRELPREEIAAIFEPDEEGGEQE
;
A
#
# COMPACT_ATOMS: atom_id res chain seq x y z
N MET A 1 14.64 -18.78 -39.66
CA MET A 1 13.40 -18.03 -39.36
C MET A 1 12.70 -18.79 -38.27
N ASN A 2 12.90 -18.39 -37.02
CA ASN A 2 12.20 -18.97 -35.87
C ASN A 2 10.77 -18.43 -35.87
N LYS A 3 9.78 -19.31 -35.90
CA LYS A 3 8.40 -18.95 -35.63
C LYS A 3 8.31 -18.43 -34.17
N PRO A 4 7.64 -17.31 -33.90
CA PRO A 4 7.38 -16.90 -32.53
C PRO A 4 6.54 -17.99 -31.86
N GLN A 5 6.97 -18.42 -30.65
CA GLN A 5 6.14 -19.25 -29.78
C GLN A 5 4.88 -18.44 -29.41
N PRO A 6 3.70 -19.05 -29.32
CA PRO A 6 2.51 -18.40 -28.86
C PRO A 6 2.74 -17.98 -27.41
N GLN A 7 2.55 -16.70 -27.10
CA GLN A 7 2.48 -16.22 -25.73
C GLN A 7 1.28 -16.92 -25.09
N THR A 8 1.55 -17.77 -24.11
CA THR A 8 0.51 -18.36 -23.24
C THR A 8 -0.12 -17.21 -22.46
N GLY A 9 -1.40 -16.95 -22.70
CA GLY A 9 -2.19 -16.08 -21.85
C GLY A 9 -2.31 -16.70 -20.45
N PRO A 10 -2.80 -15.93 -19.45
CA PRO A 10 -2.92 -16.41 -18.09
C PRO A 10 -3.77 -17.68 -18.04
N GLU A 11 -3.17 -18.77 -17.56
CA GLU A 11 -3.86 -20.05 -17.32
C GLU A 11 -4.33 -20.09 -15.87
N ILE A 12 -5.63 -20.39 -15.68
CA ILE A 12 -6.17 -20.67 -14.35
C ILE A 12 -5.64 -22.04 -13.92
N GLU A 13 -4.98 -22.09 -12.75
CA GLU A 13 -4.55 -23.33 -12.11
C GLU A 13 -5.74 -24.29 -11.92
N GLU A 14 -5.49 -25.61 -11.87
CA GLU A 14 -6.53 -26.64 -11.81
C GLU A 14 -7.52 -26.41 -10.66
N TYR A 15 -8.66 -25.82 -10.98
CA TYR A 15 -9.81 -25.68 -10.06
C TYR A 15 -10.97 -26.52 -10.57
N SER A 16 -11.64 -27.26 -9.68
CA SER A 16 -12.86 -28.01 -9.98
C SER A 16 -13.90 -27.74 -8.94
N THR A 17 -15.06 -27.23 -9.37
CA THR A 17 -16.19 -26.99 -8.48
C THR A 17 -16.78 -28.28 -7.93
N THR A 18 -17.14 -28.28 -6.64
CA THR A 18 -17.85 -29.40 -5.97
C THR A 18 -19.36 -29.36 -6.12
N ALA A 19 -19.90 -28.29 -6.75
CA ALA A 19 -21.34 -28.13 -6.95
C ALA A 19 -21.93 -29.21 -7.88
N THR A 20 -23.16 -29.62 -7.64
CA THR A 20 -23.86 -30.60 -8.47
C THR A 20 -24.41 -29.97 -9.75
N PRO A 21 -23.97 -30.38 -10.96
CA PRO A 21 -24.46 -29.82 -12.21
C PRO A 21 -25.87 -30.25 -12.53
N LYS A 22 -26.60 -29.43 -13.29
CA LYS A 22 -27.93 -29.74 -13.81
C LYS A 22 -27.87 -30.68 -15.02
N ALA A 23 -26.80 -30.55 -15.82
CA ALA A 23 -26.57 -31.33 -17.04
C ALA A 23 -25.07 -31.32 -17.40
N TYR A 24 -24.71 -31.98 -18.50
CA TYR A 24 -23.40 -31.91 -19.11
C TYR A 24 -23.53 -31.53 -20.60
N ALA A 25 -22.68 -30.61 -21.05
CA ALA A 25 -22.50 -30.29 -22.46
C ALA A 25 -21.14 -30.91 -22.91
N GLY A 26 -21.20 -32.06 -23.55
CA GLY A 26 -20.02 -32.90 -23.71
C GLY A 26 -19.45 -33.33 -22.35
N SER A 27 -18.19 -32.99 -22.10
CA SER A 27 -17.51 -33.23 -20.82
C SER A 27 -17.68 -32.09 -19.80
N VAL A 28 -18.22 -30.93 -20.19
CA VAL A 28 -18.27 -29.72 -19.34
C VAL A 28 -19.58 -29.67 -18.55
N PRO A 29 -19.54 -29.50 -17.21
CA PRO A 29 -20.74 -29.42 -16.38
C PRO A 29 -21.51 -28.13 -16.65
N VAL A 30 -22.86 -28.22 -16.56
CA VAL A 30 -23.80 -27.13 -16.78
C VAL A 30 -24.58 -26.84 -15.51
N PHE A 31 -24.46 -25.62 -14.99
CA PHE A 31 -25.12 -25.16 -13.77
C PHE A 31 -26.24 -24.15 -14.03
N CYS A 32 -26.23 -23.51 -15.22
CA CYS A 32 -27.28 -22.56 -15.60
C CYS A 32 -28.58 -23.23 -16.01
N ALA A 33 -29.70 -22.51 -16.00
CA ALA A 33 -30.91 -22.88 -16.68
C ALA A 33 -30.67 -22.87 -18.20
N HIS A 34 -31.27 -23.80 -18.92
CA HIS A 34 -31.19 -23.95 -20.37
C HIS A 34 -32.38 -24.78 -20.89
N ASP A 35 -32.73 -24.59 -22.14
CA ASP A 35 -33.77 -25.37 -22.81
C ASP A 35 -33.22 -26.66 -23.42
N ALA A 36 -32.01 -26.60 -23.95
CA ALA A 36 -31.36 -27.73 -24.62
C ALA A 36 -29.85 -27.70 -24.55
N ILE A 37 -29.20 -28.87 -24.70
CA ILE A 37 -27.78 -28.99 -25.02
C ILE A 37 -27.68 -29.19 -26.53
N VAL A 38 -26.93 -28.29 -27.21
CA VAL A 38 -26.88 -28.22 -28.66
C VAL A 38 -25.42 -28.35 -29.15
N PRO A 39 -25.15 -29.11 -30.21
CA PRO A 39 -23.83 -29.16 -30.81
C PRO A 39 -23.36 -27.80 -31.29
N LEU A 40 -22.13 -27.38 -30.96
CA LEU A 40 -21.57 -26.07 -31.34
C LEU A 40 -21.61 -25.81 -32.85
N LYS A 41 -21.45 -26.86 -33.68
CA LYS A 41 -21.53 -26.77 -35.14
C LYS A 41 -22.91 -26.30 -35.66
N ASP A 42 -23.97 -26.45 -34.86
CA ASP A 42 -25.34 -26.08 -35.22
C ASP A 42 -25.68 -24.63 -34.76
N LEU A 43 -24.80 -24.02 -33.97
CA LEU A 43 -24.93 -22.64 -33.51
C LEU A 43 -24.36 -21.66 -34.53
N ARG A 44 -25.19 -20.72 -34.97
CA ARG A 44 -24.82 -19.70 -35.94
C ARG A 44 -24.71 -18.33 -35.30
N PRO A 45 -23.49 -17.71 -35.27
CA PRO A 45 -23.36 -16.35 -34.77
C PRO A 45 -24.17 -15.36 -35.62
N ASN A 46 -24.71 -14.33 -34.97
CA ASN A 46 -25.41 -13.27 -35.71
C ASN A 46 -24.41 -12.37 -36.43
N PRO A 47 -24.45 -12.25 -37.76
CA PRO A 47 -23.51 -11.41 -38.50
C PRO A 47 -23.70 -9.89 -38.28
N LYS A 48 -24.82 -9.51 -37.66
CA LYS A 48 -25.13 -8.12 -37.27
C LYS A 48 -24.67 -7.79 -35.85
N ASN A 49 -23.99 -8.71 -35.15
CA ASN A 49 -23.42 -8.40 -33.82
C ASN A 49 -22.30 -7.37 -33.94
N PRO A 50 -22.42 -6.17 -33.33
CA PRO A 50 -21.41 -5.13 -33.43
C PRO A 50 -20.19 -5.39 -32.53
N ASN A 51 -20.29 -6.29 -31.54
CA ASN A 51 -19.25 -6.49 -30.55
C ASN A 51 -18.11 -7.33 -31.14
N GLN A 52 -16.89 -6.81 -30.93
CA GLN A 52 -15.64 -7.53 -31.20
C GLN A 52 -15.03 -7.99 -29.90
N HIS A 53 -14.61 -9.24 -29.87
CA HIS A 53 -14.02 -9.86 -28.69
C HIS A 53 -12.51 -10.00 -28.87
N PRO A 54 -11.66 -9.31 -28.05
CA PRO A 54 -10.22 -9.51 -28.09
C PRO A 54 -9.83 -10.97 -27.78
N PRO A 55 -8.75 -11.48 -28.37
CA PRO A 55 -8.31 -12.86 -28.13
C PRO A 55 -8.06 -13.19 -26.63
N GLU A 56 -7.58 -12.21 -25.87
CA GLU A 56 -7.32 -12.34 -24.44
C GLU A 56 -8.61 -12.57 -23.64
N GLN A 57 -9.68 -11.84 -23.97
CA GLN A 57 -11.02 -12.00 -23.38
C GLN A 57 -11.56 -13.41 -23.67
N ILE A 58 -11.39 -13.89 -24.90
CA ILE A 58 -11.88 -15.23 -25.28
C ILE A 58 -11.12 -16.33 -24.55
N LYS A 59 -9.78 -16.21 -24.41
CA LYS A 59 -8.95 -17.13 -23.63
C LYS A 59 -9.36 -17.17 -22.16
N LEU A 60 -9.56 -15.99 -21.54
CA LEU A 60 -10.00 -15.90 -20.15
C LEU A 60 -11.36 -16.56 -19.97
N LEU A 61 -12.32 -16.27 -20.84
CA LEU A 61 -13.66 -16.86 -20.79
C LEU A 61 -13.63 -18.39 -21.00
N ALA A 62 -12.77 -18.90 -21.90
CA ALA A 62 -12.56 -20.33 -22.08
C ALA A 62 -11.99 -20.98 -20.81
N SER A 63 -10.98 -20.35 -20.17
CA SER A 63 -10.42 -20.83 -18.90
C SER A 63 -11.46 -20.87 -17.79
N ILE A 64 -12.32 -19.85 -17.68
CA ILE A 64 -13.42 -19.81 -16.70
C ILE A 64 -14.42 -20.92 -16.96
N ILE A 65 -14.86 -21.12 -18.20
CA ILE A 65 -15.81 -22.20 -18.54
C ILE A 65 -15.21 -23.58 -18.23
N ARG A 66 -13.92 -23.78 -18.51
CA ARG A 66 -13.20 -25.02 -18.21
C ARG A 66 -13.16 -25.30 -16.71
N ALA A 67 -12.85 -24.28 -15.92
CA ALA A 67 -12.70 -24.41 -14.47
C ALA A 67 -14.04 -24.50 -13.72
N THR A 68 -15.05 -23.69 -14.10
CA THR A 68 -16.30 -23.56 -13.35
C THR A 68 -17.52 -24.20 -14.01
N GLY A 69 -17.38 -24.67 -15.26
CA GLY A 69 -18.51 -25.12 -16.10
C GLY A 69 -19.34 -23.96 -16.63
N TRP A 70 -20.42 -24.30 -17.30
CA TRP A 70 -21.36 -23.34 -17.87
C TRP A 70 -22.22 -22.68 -16.79
N ARG A 71 -22.01 -21.40 -16.52
CA ARG A 71 -22.79 -20.59 -15.55
C ARG A 71 -23.88 -19.75 -16.22
N ALA A 72 -23.82 -19.58 -17.56
CA ALA A 72 -24.83 -18.92 -18.36
C ALA A 72 -24.95 -19.60 -19.73
N PRO A 73 -26.17 -19.73 -20.31
CA PRO A 73 -26.39 -20.36 -21.61
C PRO A 73 -25.98 -19.43 -22.77
N ILE A 74 -25.97 -19.96 -23.96
CA ILE A 74 -25.99 -19.21 -25.21
C ILE A 74 -27.45 -18.99 -25.60
N THR A 75 -27.88 -17.74 -25.88
CA THR A 75 -29.23 -17.45 -26.27
C THR A 75 -29.38 -17.47 -27.79
N VAL A 76 -30.37 -18.21 -28.29
CA VAL A 76 -30.64 -18.41 -29.72
C VAL A 76 -32.07 -17.95 -30.03
N SER A 77 -32.22 -17.15 -31.07
CA SER A 77 -33.53 -16.75 -31.57
C SER A 77 -34.29 -17.93 -32.23
N LYS A 78 -35.51 -18.22 -31.79
CA LYS A 78 -36.40 -19.16 -32.50
C LYS A 78 -36.78 -18.66 -33.90
N ARG A 79 -36.85 -17.34 -34.07
CA ARG A 79 -37.23 -16.68 -35.33
C ARG A 79 -36.18 -16.85 -36.40
N SER A 80 -34.93 -16.53 -36.13
CA SER A 80 -33.83 -16.52 -37.13
C SER A 80 -32.92 -17.72 -37.03
N GLY A 81 -32.89 -18.43 -35.88
CA GLY A 81 -31.94 -19.46 -35.55
C GLY A 81 -30.51 -18.92 -35.32
N LEU A 82 -30.36 -17.62 -35.11
CA LEU A 82 -29.08 -16.98 -34.86
C LEU A 82 -28.86 -16.74 -33.36
N VAL A 83 -27.61 -16.73 -32.95
CA VAL A 83 -27.23 -16.36 -31.58
C VAL A 83 -27.52 -14.90 -31.34
N THR A 84 -28.25 -14.57 -30.28
CA THR A 84 -28.54 -13.21 -29.86
C THR A 84 -27.69 -12.76 -28.68
N LYS A 85 -27.35 -13.67 -27.73
CA LYS A 85 -26.49 -13.42 -26.58
C LYS A 85 -25.48 -14.54 -26.39
N GLY A 86 -24.27 -14.19 -25.91
CA GLY A 86 -23.22 -15.15 -25.61
C GLY A 86 -22.30 -15.48 -26.78
N HIS A 87 -22.10 -14.58 -27.74
CA HIS A 87 -21.14 -14.72 -28.83
C HIS A 87 -19.72 -15.02 -28.30
N GLY A 88 -19.26 -14.30 -27.25
CA GLY A 88 -17.97 -14.58 -26.60
C GLY A 88 -17.90 -16.01 -26.05
N ARG A 89 -18.98 -16.51 -25.43
CA ARG A 89 -19.05 -17.91 -24.92
C ARG A 89 -18.99 -18.93 -26.05
N LEU A 90 -19.64 -18.65 -27.18
CA LEU A 90 -19.53 -19.50 -28.36
C LEU A 90 -18.10 -19.56 -28.88
N MET A 91 -17.42 -18.39 -28.99
CA MET A 91 -16.04 -18.33 -29.43
C MET A 91 -15.08 -19.02 -28.45
N ALA A 92 -15.30 -18.85 -27.14
CA ALA A 92 -14.51 -19.51 -26.10
C ALA A 92 -14.66 -21.04 -26.16
N ALA A 93 -15.88 -21.55 -26.35
CA ALA A 93 -16.15 -22.97 -26.50
C ALA A 93 -15.50 -23.54 -27.78
N GLN A 94 -15.50 -22.77 -28.87
CA GLN A 94 -14.81 -23.15 -30.10
C GLN A 94 -13.29 -23.17 -29.94
N LEU A 95 -12.73 -22.22 -29.17
CA LEU A 95 -11.28 -22.18 -28.87
C LEU A 95 -10.81 -23.42 -28.11
N ASP A 96 -11.65 -23.93 -27.20
CA ASP A 96 -11.36 -25.11 -26.37
C ASP A 96 -11.84 -26.44 -27.03
N ASP A 97 -12.22 -26.42 -28.31
CA ASP A 97 -12.68 -27.61 -29.04
C ASP A 97 -13.85 -28.34 -28.33
N LEU A 98 -14.71 -27.60 -27.59
CA LEU A 98 -15.89 -28.19 -26.97
C LEU A 98 -16.87 -28.69 -28.05
N THR A 99 -17.65 -29.73 -27.73
CA THR A 99 -18.60 -30.32 -28.69
C THR A 99 -19.99 -29.69 -28.60
N ASP A 100 -20.42 -29.33 -27.42
CA ASP A 100 -21.78 -28.93 -27.14
C ASP A 100 -21.84 -27.71 -26.21
N ALA A 101 -22.96 -26.98 -26.22
CA ALA A 101 -23.24 -25.87 -25.32
C ALA A 101 -24.69 -25.87 -24.83
N PRO A 102 -24.96 -25.33 -23.61
CA PRO A 102 -26.32 -25.09 -23.16
C PRO A 102 -26.92 -23.89 -23.90
N VAL A 103 -28.14 -24.05 -24.37
CA VAL A 103 -28.87 -23.06 -25.16
C VAL A 103 -30.18 -22.71 -24.48
N ASP A 104 -30.49 -21.41 -24.49
CA ASP A 104 -31.80 -20.85 -24.13
C ASP A 104 -32.43 -20.26 -25.40
N TYR A 105 -33.65 -20.65 -25.70
CA TYR A 105 -34.33 -20.25 -26.91
C TYR A 105 -35.32 -19.11 -26.65
N GLN A 106 -35.04 -17.95 -27.22
CA GLN A 106 -35.89 -16.78 -27.11
C GLN A 106 -36.77 -16.58 -28.35
N ASP A 107 -38.01 -16.15 -28.16
CA ASP A 107 -38.95 -15.83 -29.22
C ASP A 107 -39.03 -14.33 -29.44
N TYR A 108 -39.05 -13.89 -30.71
CA TYR A 108 -39.12 -12.49 -31.08
C TYR A 108 -40.22 -12.28 -32.16
N ALA A 109 -41.04 -11.28 -31.95
CA ALA A 109 -42.13 -10.96 -32.87
C ALA A 109 -41.60 -10.37 -34.21
N SER A 110 -40.41 -9.79 -34.21
CA SER A 110 -39.81 -9.15 -35.42
C SER A 110 -38.30 -9.20 -35.40
N GLU A 111 -37.67 -8.94 -36.54
CA GLU A 111 -36.23 -8.75 -36.67
C GLU A 111 -35.75 -7.54 -35.88
N ALA A 112 -36.56 -6.47 -35.86
CA ALA A 112 -36.23 -5.26 -35.13
C ALA A 112 -36.15 -5.52 -33.62
N GLU A 113 -37.07 -6.32 -33.05
CA GLU A 113 -37.08 -6.70 -31.67
C GLU A 113 -35.86 -7.58 -31.30
N GLU A 114 -35.54 -8.53 -32.18
CA GLU A 114 -34.33 -9.40 -32.00
C GLU A 114 -33.04 -8.58 -32.01
N LEU A 115 -32.91 -7.62 -32.95
CA LEU A 115 -31.75 -6.74 -33.03
C LEU A 115 -31.67 -5.76 -31.85
N ALA A 116 -32.83 -5.27 -31.38
CA ALA A 116 -32.90 -4.41 -30.21
C ALA A 116 -32.40 -5.15 -28.94
N ASP A 117 -32.82 -6.39 -28.73
CA ASP A 117 -32.36 -7.21 -27.60
C ASP A 117 -30.87 -7.56 -27.70
N LEU A 118 -30.37 -7.88 -28.91
CA LEU A 118 -28.96 -8.14 -29.15
C LEU A 118 -28.07 -6.94 -28.80
N THR A 119 -28.55 -5.71 -29.09
CA THR A 119 -27.78 -4.48 -28.83
C THR A 119 -27.95 -3.99 -27.40
N ALA A 120 -29.14 -4.14 -26.81
CA ALA A 120 -29.48 -3.66 -25.46
C ALA A 120 -28.67 -4.37 -24.37
N ASP A 121 -28.51 -5.69 -24.47
CA ASP A 121 -27.77 -6.50 -23.49
C ASP A 121 -26.37 -5.97 -23.25
N ASN A 122 -25.65 -5.68 -24.33
CA ASN A 122 -24.31 -5.14 -24.29
C ASN A 122 -24.29 -3.70 -23.76
N ARG A 123 -25.19 -2.85 -24.27
CA ARG A 123 -25.21 -1.43 -23.90
C ARG A 123 -25.59 -1.19 -22.46
N ILE A 124 -26.53 -1.99 -21.91
CA ILE A 124 -26.96 -1.86 -20.51
C ILE A 124 -25.82 -2.23 -19.58
N ALA A 125 -25.03 -3.26 -19.90
CA ALA A 125 -23.86 -3.64 -19.11
C ALA A 125 -22.78 -2.51 -19.09
N GLU A 126 -22.58 -1.83 -20.22
CA GLU A 126 -21.64 -0.69 -20.32
C GLU A 126 -22.10 0.56 -19.55
N LEU A 127 -23.40 0.72 -19.30
CA LEU A 127 -23.92 1.87 -18.55
C LEU A 127 -23.79 1.70 -17.02
N ALA A 128 -23.51 0.50 -16.54
CA ALA A 128 -23.27 0.28 -15.13
C ALA A 128 -21.96 0.95 -14.70
N THR A 129 -21.99 1.62 -13.56
CA THR A 129 -20.80 2.13 -12.88
C THR A 129 -20.40 1.17 -11.78
N THR A 130 -19.12 0.89 -11.68
CA THR A 130 -18.59 0.00 -10.63
C THR A 130 -18.28 0.83 -9.38
N ASP A 131 -18.79 0.41 -8.23
CA ASP A 131 -18.33 0.88 -6.94
C ASP A 131 -16.99 0.18 -6.63
N ASN A 132 -15.90 0.90 -6.81
CA ASN A 132 -14.56 0.35 -6.63
C ASN A 132 -14.28 -0.07 -5.19
N LYS A 133 -14.90 0.60 -4.20
CA LYS A 133 -14.75 0.21 -2.79
C LYS A 133 -15.39 -1.14 -2.53
N MET A 134 -16.64 -1.29 -2.95
CA MET A 134 -17.35 -2.58 -2.83
C MET A 134 -16.66 -3.68 -3.64
N LEU A 135 -16.11 -3.35 -4.82
CA LEU A 135 -15.36 -4.30 -5.64
C LEU A 135 -14.08 -4.78 -4.96
N ALA A 136 -13.35 -3.88 -4.29
CA ALA A 136 -12.15 -4.24 -3.52
C ALA A 136 -12.49 -5.13 -2.31
N GLU A 137 -13.62 -4.87 -1.62
CA GLU A 137 -14.13 -5.73 -0.55
C GLU A 137 -14.46 -7.14 -1.08
N VAL A 138 -15.15 -7.24 -2.23
CA VAL A 138 -15.45 -8.52 -2.89
C VAL A 138 -14.16 -9.26 -3.29
N PHE A 139 -13.14 -8.55 -3.76
CA PHE A 139 -11.86 -9.18 -4.10
C PHE A 139 -11.15 -9.75 -2.86
N ALA A 140 -11.18 -9.04 -1.73
CA ALA A 140 -10.65 -9.56 -0.48
C ALA A 140 -11.38 -10.84 -0.02
N ASP A 141 -12.70 -10.90 -0.22
CA ASP A 141 -13.50 -12.10 0.09
C ASP A 141 -13.20 -13.28 -0.86
N ILE A 142 -12.75 -13.01 -2.10
CA ILE A 142 -12.38 -14.03 -3.08
C ILE A 142 -10.94 -14.51 -2.85
N ASP A 143 -10.01 -13.63 -2.45
CA ASP A 143 -8.58 -13.91 -2.28
C ASP A 143 -8.28 -14.67 -0.97
N THR A 144 -9.02 -15.74 -0.73
CA THR A 144 -8.83 -16.64 0.43
C THR A 144 -7.88 -17.79 0.16
N GLY A 145 -7.42 -17.93 -1.08
CA GLY A 145 -6.65 -19.09 -1.55
C GLY A 145 -7.51 -20.36 -1.80
N GLU A 146 -8.83 -20.30 -1.58
CA GLU A 146 -9.72 -21.43 -1.85
C GLU A 146 -10.04 -21.58 -3.35
N ILE A 147 -10.04 -20.47 -4.07
CA ILE A 147 -10.31 -20.43 -5.51
C ILE A 147 -9.28 -19.54 -6.22
N PRO A 148 -8.91 -19.81 -7.47
CA PRO A 148 -8.07 -18.93 -8.26
C PRO A 148 -8.74 -17.55 -8.45
N PHE A 149 -8.05 -16.46 -8.10
CA PHE A 149 -8.56 -15.08 -8.19
C PHE A 149 -9.06 -14.73 -9.61
N MET A 150 -8.39 -15.23 -10.63
CA MET A 150 -8.75 -15.03 -12.05
C MET A 150 -10.16 -15.54 -12.42
N LEU A 151 -10.79 -16.39 -11.60
CA LEU A 151 -12.19 -16.79 -11.80
C LEU A 151 -13.17 -15.63 -11.64
N SER A 152 -12.77 -14.53 -11.01
CA SER A 152 -13.51 -13.26 -10.95
C SER A 152 -13.58 -12.54 -12.31
N GLY A 153 -12.70 -12.91 -13.26
CA GLY A 153 -12.51 -12.20 -14.53
C GLY A 153 -11.52 -11.03 -14.46
N TYR A 154 -10.92 -10.78 -13.31
CA TYR A 154 -9.91 -9.75 -13.07
C TYR A 154 -8.55 -10.38 -12.84
N THR A 155 -7.49 -9.62 -13.16
CA THR A 155 -6.10 -9.98 -12.86
C THR A 155 -5.67 -9.39 -11.51
N GLU A 156 -4.55 -9.88 -10.96
CA GLU A 156 -3.93 -9.28 -9.78
C GLU A 156 -3.52 -7.82 -10.03
N ASP A 157 -3.11 -7.48 -11.27
CA ASP A 157 -2.79 -6.11 -11.66
C ASP A 157 -4.05 -5.22 -11.65
N ASP A 158 -5.21 -5.72 -12.09
CA ASP A 158 -6.48 -4.99 -12.02
C ASP A 158 -6.85 -4.69 -10.56
N TYR A 159 -6.68 -5.67 -9.67
CA TYR A 159 -6.90 -5.49 -8.24
C TYR A 159 -5.96 -4.43 -7.66
N GLY A 160 -4.66 -4.53 -7.93
CA GLY A 160 -3.67 -3.54 -7.50
C GLY A 160 -4.00 -2.12 -7.96
N ASN A 161 -4.45 -1.95 -9.21
CA ASN A 161 -4.85 -0.66 -9.77
C ASN A 161 -6.11 -0.09 -9.08
N ILE A 162 -7.11 -0.92 -8.78
CA ILE A 162 -8.34 -0.51 -8.08
C ILE A 162 -8.02 -0.08 -6.65
N VAL A 163 -7.23 -0.84 -5.92
CA VAL A 163 -6.78 -0.52 -4.56
C VAL A 163 -5.98 0.78 -4.55
N THR A 164 -5.08 0.98 -5.51
CA THR A 164 -4.30 2.22 -5.66
C THR A 164 -5.23 3.42 -5.91
N ALA A 165 -6.16 3.30 -6.85
CA ALA A 165 -7.10 4.38 -7.16
C ALA A 165 -8.04 4.72 -5.98
N LEU A 166 -8.44 3.72 -5.17
CA LEU A 166 -9.21 3.95 -3.94
C LEU A 166 -8.40 4.68 -2.88
N SER A 167 -7.13 4.29 -2.70
CA SER A 167 -6.20 4.96 -1.81
C SER A 167 -6.04 6.44 -2.22
N GLU A 168 -5.82 6.72 -3.51
CA GLU A 168 -5.74 8.08 -4.05
C GLU A 168 -7.04 8.88 -3.85
N ALA A 169 -8.21 8.25 -4.03
CA ALA A 169 -9.51 8.91 -3.86
C ALA A 169 -9.83 9.26 -2.39
N LEU A 170 -9.34 8.47 -1.44
CA LEU A 170 -9.47 8.75 0.00
C LEU A 170 -8.61 9.95 0.43
N HIS A 171 -7.57 10.29 -0.33
CA HIS A 171 -6.64 11.39 -0.06
C HIS A 171 -7.10 12.74 -0.60
N THR A 172 -8.26 12.86 -1.25
CA THR A 172 -8.83 14.13 -1.72
C THR A 172 -9.50 14.98 -0.62
N LYS A 173 -8.86 15.07 0.57
CA LYS A 173 -9.03 16.26 1.40
C LYS A 173 -7.98 17.27 0.92
N GLU A 174 -8.43 18.42 0.40
CA GLU A 174 -7.50 19.51 0.10
C GLU A 174 -6.63 19.80 1.34
N PRO A 175 -5.32 19.49 1.31
CA PRO A 175 -4.44 19.88 2.40
C PRO A 175 -4.31 21.40 2.35
N SER A 176 -4.54 22.07 3.46
CA SER A 176 -4.33 23.53 3.58
C SER A 176 -2.86 23.91 3.45
N SER A 177 -1.96 22.91 3.36
CA SER A 177 -0.51 23.07 3.13
C SER A 177 0.10 21.73 2.69
N ASP A 178 1.18 21.79 1.92
CA ASP A 178 1.98 20.62 1.52
C ASP A 178 2.47 19.87 2.79
N PRO A 179 2.05 18.61 3.02
CA PRO A 179 2.45 17.84 4.21
C PRO A 179 3.95 17.49 4.21
N ASP A 180 4.58 17.46 3.03
CA ASP A 180 6.01 17.22 2.86
C ASP A 180 6.85 18.50 2.96
N ALA A 181 6.21 19.67 3.08
CA ALA A 181 6.94 20.93 3.13
C ALA A 181 7.98 20.96 4.26
N GLU A 182 9.13 21.52 3.95
CA GLU A 182 10.22 21.65 4.90
C GLU A 182 9.88 22.67 6.00
N ILE A 183 10.22 22.30 7.23
CA ILE A 183 10.16 23.19 8.40
C ILE A 183 11.57 23.26 8.96
N PRO A 184 12.20 24.44 8.96
CA PRO A 184 13.55 24.59 9.49
C PRO A 184 13.57 24.36 11.00
N ALA A 185 14.57 23.63 11.48
CA ALA A 185 14.77 23.46 12.93
C ALA A 185 15.20 24.80 13.55
N PRO A 186 14.54 25.25 14.62
CA PRO A 186 14.86 26.53 15.24
C PRO A 186 16.25 26.51 15.89
N ALA A 187 16.98 27.62 15.78
CA ALA A 187 18.30 27.78 16.43
C ALA A 187 18.19 27.75 17.97
N THR A 188 17.09 28.26 18.50
CA THR A 188 16.75 28.22 19.94
C THR A 188 15.41 27.54 20.11
N PRO A 189 15.39 26.25 20.49
CA PRO A 189 14.14 25.51 20.64
C PRO A 189 13.36 25.96 21.88
N VAL A 190 12.04 25.92 21.76
CA VAL A 190 11.08 26.10 22.87
C VAL A 190 11.07 24.84 23.74
N THR A 191 11.07 23.68 23.09
CA THR A 191 11.09 22.38 23.75
C THR A 191 12.36 22.16 24.55
N GLN A 192 12.23 21.49 25.69
CA GLN A 192 13.32 20.97 26.50
C GLN A 192 13.20 19.46 26.65
N TYR A 193 14.32 18.78 26.97
CA TYR A 193 14.27 17.36 27.27
C TYR A 193 13.30 17.07 28.43
N GLY A 194 12.42 16.09 28.24
CA GLY A 194 11.35 15.73 29.16
C GLY A 194 10.01 16.45 28.91
N ASP A 195 9.93 17.39 27.96
CA ASP A 195 8.68 18.02 27.60
C ASP A 195 7.78 17.07 26.81
N LEU A 196 6.52 16.97 27.26
CA LEU A 196 5.47 16.21 26.59
C LEU A 196 4.49 17.16 25.92
N TRP A 197 4.39 17.09 24.62
CA TRP A 197 3.41 17.82 23.82
C TRP A 197 2.17 16.98 23.56
N ILE A 198 0.99 17.60 23.74
CA ILE A 198 -0.32 17.04 23.43
C ILE A 198 -0.89 17.79 22.24
N LEU A 199 -0.99 17.11 21.11
CA LEU A 199 -1.35 17.65 19.80
C LEU A 199 -2.65 16.99 19.31
N GLY A 200 -3.79 17.44 19.80
CA GLY A 200 -5.06 16.77 19.56
C GLY A 200 -5.05 15.34 20.09
N ARG A 201 -5.06 14.36 19.18
CA ARG A 201 -4.99 12.92 19.50
C ARG A 201 -3.56 12.38 19.66
N HIS A 202 -2.56 13.16 19.25
CA HIS A 202 -1.16 12.74 19.22
C HIS A 202 -0.43 13.19 20.48
N ARG A 203 0.63 12.45 20.82
CA ARG A 203 1.54 12.76 21.92
C ARG A 203 2.97 12.76 21.37
N VAL A 204 3.73 13.80 21.69
CA VAL A 204 5.15 13.91 21.27
C VAL A 204 5.98 14.22 22.52
N LEU A 205 6.96 13.36 22.79
CA LEU A 205 7.88 13.54 23.92
C LEU A 205 9.29 13.84 23.42
N CYS A 206 9.87 14.92 23.93
CA CYS A 206 11.31 15.13 23.80
C CYS A 206 12.03 14.23 24.81
N GLY A 207 12.53 13.06 24.37
CA GLY A 207 13.05 12.04 25.26
C GLY A 207 13.93 10.99 24.56
N ASP A 208 14.40 10.02 25.34
CA ASP A 208 15.23 8.92 24.88
C ASP A 208 14.43 7.62 24.85
N CYS A 209 14.22 7.08 23.66
CA CYS A 209 13.44 5.86 23.42
C CYS A 209 14.02 4.60 24.08
N THR A 210 15.28 4.61 24.48
CA THR A 210 15.92 3.50 25.20
C THR A 210 15.60 3.49 26.70
N ARG A 211 15.02 4.60 27.22
CA ARG A 211 14.65 4.76 28.64
C ARG A 211 13.21 4.34 28.88
N PRO A 212 12.96 3.34 29.76
CA PRO A 212 11.62 2.90 30.10
C PRO A 212 10.73 4.02 30.65
N GLU A 213 11.32 4.96 31.43
CA GLU A 213 10.62 6.08 32.04
C GLU A 213 10.04 7.03 30.99
N ASP A 214 10.83 7.35 29.97
CA ASP A 214 10.40 8.26 28.90
C ASP A 214 9.30 7.58 28.06
N ARG A 215 9.42 6.27 27.78
CA ARG A 215 8.35 5.52 27.11
C ARG A 215 7.07 5.48 27.93
N ALA A 216 7.17 5.25 29.24
CA ALA A 216 6.01 5.25 30.11
C ALA A 216 5.31 6.62 30.13
N LEU A 217 6.07 7.71 30.18
CA LEU A 217 5.54 9.10 30.13
C LEU A 217 4.85 9.38 28.79
N LEU A 218 5.46 8.99 27.66
CA LEU A 218 4.88 9.17 26.34
C LEU A 218 3.57 8.38 26.20
N LEU A 219 3.60 7.10 26.52
CA LEU A 219 2.47 6.20 26.28
C LEU A 219 1.34 6.39 27.29
N ASP A 220 1.63 6.73 28.54
CA ASP A 220 0.62 7.03 29.58
C ASP A 220 -0.46 5.94 29.68
N GLY A 221 -0.06 4.67 29.63
CA GLY A 221 -0.94 3.52 29.64
C GLY A 221 -1.60 3.16 28.30
N ASN A 222 -1.44 3.97 27.26
CA ASN A 222 -1.90 3.64 25.91
C ASN A 222 -1.05 2.52 25.29
N LYS A 223 -1.68 1.75 24.41
CA LYS A 223 -1.06 0.59 23.76
C LYS A 223 -1.17 0.67 22.24
N PRO A 224 -0.38 1.55 21.58
CA PRO A 224 -0.34 1.57 20.13
C PRO A 224 0.12 0.21 19.61
N GLU A 225 -0.58 -0.30 18.60
CA GLU A 225 -0.32 -1.63 18.05
C GLU A 225 0.71 -1.62 16.92
N ILE A 226 0.93 -0.47 16.29
CA ILE A 226 1.87 -0.31 15.18
C ILE A 226 3.15 0.35 15.67
N LEU A 227 4.30 -0.26 15.42
CA LEU A 227 5.60 0.40 15.42
C LEU A 227 5.90 0.83 13.97
N LEU A 228 5.97 2.12 13.71
CA LEU A 228 6.37 2.67 12.41
C LEU A 228 7.49 3.67 12.63
N THR A 229 8.70 3.37 12.17
CA THR A 229 9.87 4.15 12.58
C THR A 229 11.04 4.10 11.60
N ASP A 230 11.78 5.20 11.54
CA ASP A 230 12.99 5.40 10.74
C ASP A 230 14.21 5.69 11.64
N PRO A 231 14.84 4.66 12.20
CA PRO A 231 15.99 4.84 13.08
C PRO A 231 17.22 5.29 12.31
N PRO A 232 18.21 5.95 12.95
CA PRO A 232 19.49 6.25 12.32
C PRO A 232 20.19 4.95 11.90
N TYR A 233 20.50 4.80 10.59
CA TYR A 233 21.06 3.54 10.05
C TYR A 233 22.48 3.26 10.49
N CYS A 234 23.24 4.29 10.91
CA CYS A 234 24.63 4.15 11.33
C CYS A 234 25.54 3.45 10.28
N SER A 235 25.11 3.42 9.03
CA SER A 235 25.81 2.78 7.91
C SER A 235 26.80 3.72 7.23
N GLY A 236 26.79 4.99 7.61
CA GLY A 236 27.65 6.03 7.05
C GLY A 236 29.12 5.91 7.46
N GLY A 237 29.99 6.35 6.56
CA GLY A 237 31.45 6.47 6.44
C GLY A 237 32.41 6.47 7.63
N SER A 238 32.02 6.14 8.84
CA SER A 238 32.98 6.04 9.98
C SER A 238 33.57 4.64 10.19
N LYS A 239 33.15 3.64 9.40
CA LYS A 239 33.76 2.29 9.47
C LYS A 239 35.14 2.32 8.76
N GLU A 240 36.21 1.95 9.44
CA GLU A 240 37.54 1.87 8.89
C GLU A 240 37.61 1.03 7.60
N SER A 241 36.81 0.00 7.47
CA SER A 241 36.71 -0.82 6.26
C SER A 241 36.14 -0.06 5.04
N GLN A 242 35.43 1.05 5.23
CA GLN A 242 34.98 1.90 4.14
C GLN A 242 36.00 2.96 3.74
N LYS A 243 36.91 3.31 4.64
CA LYS A 243 38.05 4.21 4.33
C LYS A 243 39.09 3.52 3.46
N SER A 244 39.22 2.19 3.54
CA SER A 244 40.24 1.42 2.78
C SER A 244 39.85 1.11 1.34
N THR A 245 38.60 1.22 0.95
CA THR A 245 38.10 0.91 -0.40
C THR A 245 37.99 2.14 -1.31
N GLY A 246 38.74 3.20 -1.02
CA GLY A 246 38.76 4.40 -1.82
C GLY A 246 37.37 5.01 -1.92
N SER A 247 37.01 5.89 -1.01
CA SER A 247 35.80 6.68 -1.13
C SER A 247 35.82 7.40 -2.48
N ILE A 248 35.10 6.89 -3.46
CA ILE A 248 34.76 7.61 -4.67
C ILE A 248 33.59 8.56 -4.30
N GLY A 249 33.84 9.40 -3.34
CA GLY A 249 32.96 10.45 -2.92
C GLY A 249 33.76 11.75 -2.90
N THR A 250 33.37 12.70 -3.74
CA THR A 250 33.81 14.07 -3.63
C THR A 250 33.54 14.55 -2.21
N GLU A 251 34.60 15.03 -1.53
CA GLU A 251 34.44 15.82 -0.31
C GLU A 251 33.39 16.90 -0.59
N ARG A 252 32.29 16.91 0.17
CA ARG A 252 31.31 17.98 0.09
C ARG A 252 32.03 19.28 0.47
N LYS A 253 32.38 20.09 -0.51
CA LYS A 253 32.76 21.47 -0.29
C LYS A 253 31.50 22.21 0.20
N ASN A 254 31.59 22.72 1.42
CA ASN A 254 30.65 23.65 2.04
C ASN A 254 29.25 23.11 2.38
N GLY A 255 29.01 22.94 3.64
CA GLY A 255 27.68 22.79 4.24
C GLY A 255 27.70 21.79 5.39
N LYS A 256 27.59 22.29 6.61
CA LYS A 256 27.34 21.48 7.78
C LYS A 256 25.90 20.95 7.65
N ALA A 257 25.73 19.74 7.08
CA ALA A 257 24.47 19.04 7.26
C ALA A 257 24.19 18.90 8.78
N PRO A 258 22.96 19.11 9.25
CA PRO A 258 22.65 18.92 10.66
C PRO A 258 23.05 17.49 11.05
N LYS A 259 23.79 17.36 12.17
CA LYS A 259 24.22 16.06 12.67
C LYS A 259 22.99 15.38 13.25
N ILE A 260 22.56 14.30 12.60
CA ILE A 260 21.52 13.43 13.16
C ILE A 260 22.10 12.78 14.41
N ALA A 261 21.36 12.87 15.53
CA ALA A 261 21.76 12.23 16.78
C ALA A 261 21.92 10.72 16.53
N ASN A 262 23.00 10.14 17.04
CA ASN A 262 23.32 8.71 16.94
C ASN A 262 23.69 8.16 15.56
N ASP A 263 23.71 8.94 14.46
CA ASP A 263 24.04 8.43 13.12
C ASP A 263 25.53 8.03 12.95
N ILE A 264 26.39 8.41 13.88
CA ILE A 264 27.83 8.09 13.89
C ILE A 264 28.17 6.82 14.71
N LEU A 265 27.18 6.14 15.25
CA LEU A 265 27.39 4.92 16.03
C LEU A 265 27.99 3.80 15.15
N GLY A 266 28.90 3.02 15.73
CA GLY A 266 29.32 1.76 15.10
C GLY A 266 28.22 0.71 15.17
N THR A 267 28.42 -0.43 14.51
CA THR A 267 27.41 -1.54 14.46
C THR A 267 26.93 -1.97 15.84
N ARG A 268 27.80 -2.02 16.85
CA ARG A 268 27.39 -2.35 18.23
C ARG A 268 26.50 -1.28 18.85
N GLY A 269 26.82 -0.01 18.60
CA GLY A 269 25.99 1.11 19.08
C GLY A 269 24.61 1.08 18.46
N TYR A 270 24.51 0.84 17.15
CA TYR A 270 23.25 0.63 16.45
C TYR A 270 22.46 -0.52 17.08
N GLN A 271 23.06 -1.70 17.27
CA GLN A 271 22.37 -2.84 17.86
C GLN A 271 21.86 -2.56 19.27
N ASN A 272 22.63 -1.82 20.09
CA ASN A 272 22.18 -1.45 21.43
C ASN A 272 21.04 -0.44 21.39
N LEU A 273 21.09 0.53 20.49
CA LEU A 273 20.03 1.52 20.30
C LEU A 273 18.72 0.85 19.88
N ILE A 274 18.76 0.02 18.85
CA ILE A 274 17.55 -0.67 18.35
C ILE A 274 17.01 -1.65 19.41
N ARG A 275 17.86 -2.42 20.06
CA ARG A 275 17.43 -3.30 21.16
C ARG A 275 16.73 -2.51 22.27
N GLY A 276 17.31 -1.39 22.71
CA GLY A 276 16.69 -0.52 23.71
C GLY A 276 15.33 0.03 23.27
N ALA A 277 15.23 0.47 22.02
CA ALA A 277 13.99 1.02 21.47
C ALA A 277 12.87 -0.05 21.32
N LEU A 278 13.23 -1.31 21.05
CA LEU A 278 12.28 -2.43 20.88
C LEU A 278 11.92 -3.15 22.20
N THR A 279 12.62 -2.85 23.30
CA THR A 279 12.38 -3.54 24.59
C THR A 279 11.02 -3.12 25.18
N ASP A 280 10.18 -4.09 25.56
CA ASP A 280 8.92 -3.91 26.29
C ASP A 280 7.94 -2.91 25.63
N ILE A 281 7.90 -2.83 24.29
CA ILE A 281 6.92 -2.04 23.57
C ILE A 281 5.61 -2.82 23.38
N PRO A 282 4.43 -2.14 23.42
CA PRO A 282 3.13 -2.79 23.30
C PRO A 282 2.78 -3.22 21.88
N CYS A 283 3.56 -2.79 20.87
CA CYS A 283 3.25 -2.96 19.46
C CYS A 283 3.15 -4.44 19.06
N LEU A 284 2.23 -4.70 18.14
CA LEU A 284 1.96 -6.01 17.55
C LEU A 284 2.52 -6.13 16.14
N TYR A 285 2.55 -5.01 15.41
CA TYR A 285 3.06 -4.88 14.04
C TYR A 285 4.25 -3.93 14.02
N ALA A 286 5.22 -4.19 13.17
CA ALA A 286 6.43 -3.38 13.07
C ALA A 286 6.77 -3.07 11.61
N TYR A 287 6.89 -1.79 11.27
CA TYR A 287 7.49 -1.28 10.05
C TYR A 287 8.74 -0.49 10.44
N ILE A 288 9.91 -0.99 10.08
CA ILE A 288 11.17 -0.37 10.47
C ILE A 288 12.02 -0.13 9.22
N PHE A 289 12.28 1.14 8.94
CA PHE A 289 13.14 1.54 7.83
C PHE A 289 14.59 1.15 8.06
N THR A 290 15.28 0.80 6.99
CA THR A 290 16.71 0.45 7.03
C THR A 290 17.36 0.53 5.66
N ASP A 291 18.68 0.45 5.61
CA ASP A 291 19.42 0.21 4.38
C ASP A 291 19.86 -1.27 4.25
N TRP A 292 20.27 -1.66 3.04
CA TRP A 292 20.70 -3.02 2.75
C TRP A 292 21.88 -3.52 3.61
N ARG A 293 22.72 -2.60 4.14
CA ARG A 293 23.88 -2.97 4.97
C ARG A 293 23.48 -3.36 6.38
N MET A 294 22.43 -2.72 6.87
CA MET A 294 21.97 -2.91 8.25
C MET A 294 20.84 -3.95 8.35
N TRP A 295 20.29 -4.38 7.21
CA TRP A 295 19.19 -5.36 7.14
C TRP A 295 19.44 -6.62 7.99
N VAL A 296 20.58 -7.24 7.84
CA VAL A 296 20.91 -8.49 8.56
C VAL A 296 20.88 -8.29 10.08
N TYR A 297 21.41 -7.16 10.57
CA TYR A 297 21.41 -6.86 12.01
C TYR A 297 20.01 -6.50 12.51
N LEU A 298 19.24 -5.76 11.72
CA LEU A 298 17.89 -5.40 12.08
C LEU A 298 16.98 -6.62 12.14
N PHE A 299 17.09 -7.54 11.19
CA PHE A 299 16.35 -8.79 11.14
C PHE A 299 16.49 -9.56 12.47
N ASP A 300 17.72 -9.83 12.90
CA ASP A 300 18.00 -10.55 14.14
C ASP A 300 17.45 -9.84 15.39
N LEU A 301 17.52 -8.49 15.41
CA LEU A 301 17.03 -7.69 16.53
C LEU A 301 15.50 -7.71 16.65
N VAL A 302 14.82 -7.67 15.52
CA VAL A 302 13.35 -7.69 15.45
C VAL A 302 12.83 -9.07 15.85
N GLU A 303 13.45 -10.14 15.36
CA GLU A 303 13.13 -11.51 15.79
C GLU A 303 13.38 -11.69 17.30
N ALA A 304 14.49 -11.18 17.82
CA ALA A 304 14.79 -11.23 19.25
C ALA A 304 13.82 -10.41 20.11
N ALA A 305 13.19 -9.38 19.56
CA ALA A 305 12.14 -8.59 20.21
C ALA A 305 10.74 -9.25 20.15
N GLY A 306 10.65 -10.44 19.54
CA GLY A 306 9.43 -11.25 19.47
C GLY A 306 8.52 -10.93 18.28
N PHE A 307 8.99 -10.14 17.31
CA PHE A 307 8.31 -9.96 16.03
C PHE A 307 8.84 -10.97 15.01
N GLY A 308 8.01 -11.88 14.53
CA GLY A 308 8.38 -12.68 13.36
C GLY A 308 8.43 -11.80 12.11
N VAL A 309 9.57 -11.77 11.41
CA VAL A 309 9.71 -11.03 10.17
C VAL A 309 8.84 -11.69 9.09
N LYS A 310 7.97 -10.92 8.44
CA LYS A 310 6.98 -11.40 7.46
C LYS A 310 7.33 -11.00 6.04
N SER A 311 7.83 -9.78 5.83
CA SER A 311 8.16 -9.28 4.51
C SER A 311 9.28 -8.26 4.56
N GLU A 312 10.03 -8.19 3.47
CA GLU A 312 10.85 -7.07 3.08
C GLU A 312 10.02 -6.18 2.14
N ILE A 313 9.82 -4.93 2.51
CA ILE A 313 9.18 -3.94 1.64
C ILE A 313 10.28 -3.07 1.05
N VAL A 314 10.26 -2.89 -0.27
CA VAL A 314 11.23 -2.09 -1.01
C VAL A 314 10.62 -0.75 -1.36
N TRP A 315 11.16 0.34 -0.82
CA TRP A 315 10.83 1.66 -1.30
C TRP A 315 11.74 2.04 -2.47
N ASP A 316 11.23 1.96 -3.69
CA ASP A 316 11.90 2.42 -4.91
C ASP A 316 11.69 3.93 -5.09
N LYS A 317 12.79 4.68 -5.08
CA LYS A 317 12.80 6.15 -5.20
C LYS A 317 12.72 6.65 -6.64
N GLY A 318 12.63 5.73 -7.61
CA GLY A 318 12.58 6.03 -9.05
C GLY A 318 13.90 6.50 -9.65
N THR A 319 14.78 7.14 -8.87
CA THR A 319 16.05 7.68 -9.33
C THR A 319 17.23 7.15 -8.51
N PRO A 320 18.32 6.68 -9.16
CA PRO A 320 19.50 6.22 -8.46
C PRO A 320 20.20 7.37 -7.71
N GLY A 321 20.67 7.10 -6.50
CA GLY A 321 21.49 8.02 -5.72
C GLY A 321 22.82 8.37 -6.42
N MET A 322 23.57 9.32 -5.83
CA MET A 322 24.90 9.68 -6.32
C MET A 322 25.90 8.53 -6.14
N GLY A 323 26.93 8.47 -7.01
CA GLY A 323 27.99 7.47 -6.93
C GLY A 323 28.32 6.85 -8.28
N VAL A 324 29.18 5.84 -8.28
CA VAL A 324 29.59 5.05 -9.45
C VAL A 324 29.26 3.56 -9.24
N GLY A 325 29.15 2.81 -10.33
CA GLY A 325 28.80 1.40 -10.29
C GLY A 325 27.30 1.20 -10.02
N TRP A 326 26.96 0.28 -9.14
CA TRP A 326 25.58 0.01 -8.74
C TRP A 326 25.12 1.04 -7.70
N ARG A 327 24.35 2.01 -8.15
CA ARG A 327 23.86 3.12 -7.30
C ARG A 327 22.56 2.72 -6.62
N SER A 328 22.49 2.95 -5.30
CA SER A 328 21.29 2.65 -4.53
C SER A 328 20.12 3.53 -4.97
N GLN A 329 19.07 2.90 -5.46
CA GLN A 329 17.82 3.55 -5.87
C GLN A 329 16.71 3.34 -4.85
N HIS A 330 16.89 2.41 -3.91
CA HIS A 330 15.88 1.99 -2.94
C HIS A 330 16.37 2.08 -1.50
N GLU A 331 15.42 2.06 -0.59
CA GLU A 331 15.57 1.72 0.82
C GLU A 331 14.66 0.55 1.17
N LEU A 332 14.91 -0.08 2.30
CA LEU A 332 14.17 -1.24 2.76
C LEU A 332 13.33 -0.90 3.98
N ILE A 333 12.17 -1.55 4.11
CA ILE A 333 11.33 -1.47 5.29
C ILE A 333 11.09 -2.91 5.73
N LEU A 334 11.48 -3.23 6.96
CA LEU A 334 11.20 -4.53 7.53
C LEU A 334 9.77 -4.54 8.07
N PHE A 335 8.94 -5.46 7.60
CA PHE A 335 7.64 -5.74 8.17
C PHE A 335 7.68 -6.98 9.04
N GLY A 336 7.24 -6.85 10.29
CA GLY A 336 7.17 -7.92 11.26
C GLY A 336 5.87 -7.89 12.06
N ALA A 337 5.47 -9.06 12.60
CA ALA A 337 4.28 -9.17 13.44
C ALA A 337 4.52 -10.20 14.57
N LYS A 338 3.92 -9.97 15.75
CA LYS A 338 3.97 -10.92 16.86
C LYS A 338 3.12 -12.16 16.57
N ALA A 339 3.51 -13.32 17.06
CA ALA A 339 3.01 -14.65 16.67
C ALA A 339 1.50 -14.89 16.90
N ALA A 340 0.84 -14.12 17.74
CA ALA A 340 -0.59 -14.28 18.04
C ALA A 340 -1.49 -13.28 17.32
N THR A 341 -0.95 -12.52 16.34
CA THR A 341 -1.70 -11.50 15.64
C THR A 341 -2.30 -12.04 14.35
N HIS A 342 -3.58 -11.73 14.10
CA HIS A 342 -4.17 -11.82 12.79
C HIS A 342 -3.94 -10.50 12.07
N PHE A 343 -3.45 -10.57 10.84
CA PHE A 343 -3.38 -9.42 9.97
C PHE A 343 -4.73 -9.33 9.25
N ASP A 344 -5.60 -8.46 9.77
CA ASP A 344 -6.95 -8.26 9.22
C ASP A 344 -6.98 -7.21 8.09
N GLY A 345 -5.81 -6.85 7.57
CA GLY A 345 -5.69 -5.93 6.44
C GLY A 345 -6.29 -6.52 5.18
N HIS A 346 -7.27 -5.83 4.63
CA HIS A 346 -7.96 -6.21 3.40
C HIS A 346 -7.24 -5.72 2.13
N LYS A 347 -6.05 -5.14 2.27
CA LYS A 347 -5.33 -4.47 1.19
C LYS A 347 -4.12 -5.29 0.79
N GLY A 348 -4.21 -5.95 -0.34
CA GLY A 348 -3.11 -6.70 -0.94
C GLY A 348 -2.12 -5.78 -1.66
N TYR A 349 -1.33 -5.00 -0.93
CA TYR A 349 -0.27 -4.20 -1.55
C TYR A 349 0.93 -5.05 -1.97
N GLY A 350 1.47 -4.78 -3.15
CA GLY A 350 2.79 -5.28 -3.52
C GLY A 350 3.87 -4.74 -2.57
N ASN A 351 4.90 -5.54 -2.29
CA ASN A 351 5.99 -5.15 -1.40
C ASN A 351 7.06 -4.25 -2.07
N VAL A 352 6.82 -3.75 -3.27
CA VAL A 352 7.66 -2.74 -3.94
C VAL A 352 6.83 -1.48 -4.14
N LEU A 353 7.19 -0.42 -3.42
CA LEU A 353 6.50 0.87 -3.44
C LEU A 353 7.34 1.88 -4.23
N SER A 354 6.86 2.26 -5.41
CA SER A 354 7.51 3.25 -6.27
C SER A 354 6.96 4.64 -5.94
N ILE A 355 7.67 5.36 -5.05
CA ILE A 355 7.31 6.70 -4.57
C ILE A 355 8.54 7.60 -4.66
N SER A 356 8.41 8.74 -5.34
CA SER A 356 9.50 9.70 -5.48
C SER A 356 9.89 10.29 -4.12
N ARG A 357 11.16 10.70 -3.97
CA ARG A 357 11.58 11.47 -2.80
C ARG A 357 10.85 12.82 -2.77
N SER A 358 10.47 13.27 -1.57
CA SER A 358 10.21 14.68 -1.34
C SER A 358 11.50 15.45 -1.67
N GLY A 359 11.43 16.47 -2.51
CA GLY A 359 12.63 17.21 -2.97
C GLY A 359 13.31 18.09 -1.90
N ASN A 360 13.26 17.71 -0.63
CA ASN A 360 13.65 18.50 0.52
C ASN A 360 15.17 18.67 0.64
N GLU A 361 15.67 19.89 0.76
CA GLU A 361 17.07 20.24 0.90
C GLU A 361 17.52 20.32 2.37
N LEU A 362 16.67 20.81 3.27
CA LEU A 362 16.96 20.96 4.71
C LEU A 362 16.96 19.62 5.45
N HIS A 363 16.04 18.72 5.06
CA HIS A 363 15.91 17.38 5.63
C HIS A 363 16.06 16.30 4.54
N PRO A 364 17.27 16.06 4.03
CA PRO A 364 17.50 15.12 2.92
C PRO A 364 17.19 13.66 3.28
N THR A 365 16.96 13.37 4.56
CA THR A 365 16.56 12.06 5.08
C THR A 365 15.05 11.96 5.35
N GLN A 366 14.27 13.03 5.16
CA GLN A 366 12.83 12.99 5.34
C GLN A 366 12.21 11.98 4.38
N LYS A 367 11.37 11.11 4.91
CA LYS A 367 10.58 10.17 4.10
C LYS A 367 9.35 10.89 3.55
N PRO A 368 8.91 10.58 2.33
CA PRO A 368 7.64 11.11 1.81
C PRO A 368 6.46 10.71 2.71
N VAL A 369 5.56 11.64 2.97
CA VAL A 369 4.35 11.37 3.77
C VAL A 369 3.53 10.26 3.11
N GLU A 370 3.36 10.28 1.79
CA GLU A 370 2.67 9.26 1.00
C GLU A 370 3.18 7.84 1.28
N LEU A 371 4.49 7.66 1.47
CA LEU A 371 5.05 6.34 1.79
C LEU A 371 4.57 5.82 3.14
N LEU A 372 4.59 6.69 4.17
CA LEU A 372 4.15 6.32 5.51
C LEU A 372 2.62 6.13 5.55
N GLU A 373 1.89 6.93 4.80
CA GLU A 373 0.45 6.80 4.62
C GLU A 373 0.07 5.42 4.10
N LYS A 374 0.76 4.88 3.09
CA LYS A 374 0.54 3.51 2.59
C LYS A 374 0.80 2.44 3.65
N LEU A 375 1.80 2.63 4.51
CA LEU A 375 2.08 1.68 5.60
C LEU A 375 1.00 1.75 6.70
N VAL A 376 0.53 2.96 7.06
CA VAL A 376 -0.56 3.17 8.02
C VAL A 376 -1.87 2.63 7.45
N ASP A 377 -2.15 2.87 6.18
CA ASP A 377 -3.33 2.39 5.48
C ASP A 377 -3.41 0.86 5.45
N ASN A 378 -2.29 0.17 5.24
CA ASN A 378 -2.26 -1.30 5.24
C ASN A 378 -2.50 -1.91 6.64
N THR A 379 -2.44 -1.10 7.70
CA THR A 379 -2.68 -1.50 9.09
C THR A 379 -3.74 -0.61 9.76
N ASP A 380 -4.70 -0.07 9.01
CA ASP A 380 -5.74 0.86 9.49
C ASP A 380 -6.69 0.23 10.53
N PHE A 381 -6.75 -1.10 10.58
CA PHE A 381 -7.49 -1.87 11.59
C PHE A 381 -6.83 -1.84 12.98
N ALA A 382 -5.53 -1.53 13.07
CA ALA A 382 -4.79 -1.48 14.33
C ALA A 382 -4.95 -0.13 15.04
N THR A 383 -4.74 -0.12 16.35
CA THR A 383 -4.98 1.05 17.20
C THR A 383 -3.70 1.83 17.48
N GLY A 384 -3.49 2.94 16.77
CA GLY A 384 -2.41 3.89 17.05
C GLY A 384 -1.02 3.43 16.63
N VAL A 385 -0.15 4.42 16.44
CA VAL A 385 1.22 4.28 15.96
C VAL A 385 2.21 4.77 17.01
N TYR A 386 3.26 3.98 17.28
CA TYR A 386 4.42 4.37 18.08
C TYR A 386 5.62 4.59 17.16
N ASP A 387 6.25 5.76 17.29
CA ASP A 387 7.49 6.10 16.58
C ASP A 387 8.56 6.57 17.57
N PRO A 388 9.55 5.75 17.89
CA PRO A 388 10.64 6.10 18.80
C PRO A 388 11.69 7.06 18.22
N PHE A 389 11.64 7.38 16.90
CA PHE A 389 12.60 8.23 16.20
C PHE A 389 11.88 9.25 15.31
N GLY A 390 11.17 10.21 15.94
CA GLY A 390 10.23 11.11 15.30
C GLY A 390 10.77 11.99 14.18
N GLY A 391 12.04 12.36 14.23
CA GLY A 391 12.70 13.16 13.20
C GLY A 391 11.94 14.44 12.86
N SER A 392 11.56 14.61 11.59
CA SER A 392 10.78 15.76 11.11
C SER A 392 9.26 15.63 11.30
N GLY A 393 8.76 14.51 11.85
CA GLY A 393 7.32 14.32 12.14
C GLY A 393 6.49 13.80 10.97
N THR A 394 7.09 13.14 9.99
CA THR A 394 6.37 12.54 8.86
C THR A 394 5.36 11.50 9.32
N THR A 395 5.70 10.71 10.34
CA THR A 395 4.79 9.73 10.97
C THR A 395 3.53 10.40 11.52
N LEU A 396 3.66 11.59 12.17
CA LEU A 396 2.51 12.34 12.66
C LEU A 396 1.60 12.76 11.51
N ALA A 397 2.18 13.29 10.42
CA ALA A 397 1.42 13.73 9.26
C ALA A 397 0.60 12.58 8.65
N ALA A 398 1.22 11.42 8.44
CA ALA A 398 0.55 10.23 7.94
C ALA A 398 -0.57 9.77 8.90
N CYS A 399 -0.33 9.75 10.20
CA CYS A 399 -1.34 9.37 11.19
C CYS A 399 -2.52 10.34 11.25
N GLU A 400 -2.28 11.65 11.14
CA GLU A 400 -3.38 12.65 11.13
C GLU A 400 -4.27 12.48 9.90
N ALA A 401 -3.70 12.16 8.72
CA ALA A 401 -4.45 11.90 7.50
C ALA A 401 -5.44 10.73 7.67
N TYR A 402 -5.05 9.68 8.39
CA TYR A 402 -5.88 8.49 8.63
C TYR A 402 -6.66 8.52 9.95
N GLY A 403 -6.61 9.63 10.69
CA GLY A 403 -7.31 9.73 11.96
C GLY A 403 -6.76 8.85 13.08
N GLN A 404 -5.57 8.28 12.91
CA GLN A 404 -4.89 7.43 13.86
C GLN A 404 -4.14 8.25 14.92
N PRO A 405 -4.18 7.88 16.22
CA PRO A 405 -3.33 8.51 17.22
C PRO A 405 -1.87 8.10 17.03
N SER A 406 -0.93 9.05 17.18
CA SER A 406 0.50 8.74 17.17
C SER A 406 1.15 9.10 18.52
N TYR A 407 2.14 8.30 18.90
CA TYR A 407 2.96 8.44 20.09
C TYR A 407 4.41 8.52 19.62
N ILE A 408 4.95 9.74 19.58
CA ILE A 408 6.23 10.02 18.92
C ILE A 408 7.26 10.45 19.97
N MET A 409 8.44 9.86 19.87
CA MET A 409 9.58 10.29 20.68
C MET A 409 10.68 10.85 19.78
N GLU A 410 11.22 11.98 20.18
CA GLU A 410 12.33 12.64 19.50
C GLU A 410 13.38 13.08 20.53
N LEU A 411 14.63 12.76 20.30
CA LEU A 411 15.70 13.04 21.23
C LEU A 411 16.09 14.52 21.24
N THR A 412 15.96 15.19 20.09
CA THR A 412 16.46 16.53 19.83
C THR A 412 15.34 17.57 20.03
N PRO A 413 15.47 18.50 20.99
CA PRO A 413 14.46 19.55 21.23
C PRO A 413 14.04 20.32 19.98
N ALA A 414 15.00 20.70 19.14
CA ALA A 414 14.74 21.45 17.90
C ALA A 414 13.87 20.65 16.90
N PHE A 415 14.08 19.33 16.77
CA PHE A 415 13.24 18.50 15.94
C PHE A 415 11.87 18.22 16.57
N THR A 416 11.77 18.20 17.91
CA THR A 416 10.46 18.16 18.58
C THR A 416 9.65 19.40 18.22
N ASP A 417 10.25 20.60 18.20
CA ASP A 417 9.59 21.83 17.74
C ASP A 417 9.13 21.72 16.28
N VAL A 418 9.94 21.11 15.40
CA VAL A 418 9.56 20.85 14.00
C VAL A 418 8.31 19.98 13.93
N ILE A 419 8.21 18.91 14.73
CA ILE A 419 7.03 18.03 14.78
C ILE A 419 5.78 18.84 15.20
N VAL A 420 5.89 19.67 16.24
CA VAL A 420 4.78 20.50 16.73
C VAL A 420 4.34 21.51 15.67
N LYS A 421 5.29 22.21 15.04
CA LYS A 421 5.01 23.15 13.95
C LYS A 421 4.37 22.46 12.74
N ARG A 422 4.82 21.24 12.38
CA ARG A 422 4.21 20.44 11.33
C ARG A 422 2.74 20.14 11.64
N TYR A 423 2.41 19.73 12.88
CA TYR A 423 1.03 19.51 13.29
C TYR A 423 0.18 20.78 13.13
N ILE A 424 0.67 21.91 13.61
CA ILE A 424 -0.04 23.19 13.48
C ILE A 424 -0.26 23.54 12.00
N ARG A 425 0.77 23.36 11.18
CA ARG A 425 0.73 23.68 9.74
C ARG A 425 -0.29 22.84 8.97
N ILE A 426 -0.27 21.51 9.15
CA ILE A 426 -1.15 20.60 8.39
C ILE A 426 -2.59 20.63 8.88
N THR A 427 -2.83 20.98 10.16
CA THR A 427 -4.17 20.95 10.74
C THR A 427 -4.80 22.33 10.91
N GLY A 428 -4.02 23.41 10.91
CA GLY A 428 -4.44 24.74 11.29
C GLY A 428 -4.77 24.88 12.78
N LYS A 429 -4.59 23.83 13.59
CA LYS A 429 -4.97 23.82 15.02
C LYS A 429 -3.84 24.36 15.87
N THR A 430 -4.11 25.44 16.58
CA THR A 430 -3.17 26.08 17.52
C THR A 430 -3.44 25.72 18.98
N THR A 431 -4.39 24.85 19.27
CA THR A 431 -4.71 24.35 20.61
C THR A 431 -3.78 23.20 20.99
N VAL A 432 -2.48 23.48 21.04
CA VAL A 432 -1.44 22.54 21.47
C VAL A 432 -1.07 22.82 22.92
N ARG A 433 -0.69 21.79 23.67
CA ARG A 433 -0.30 21.89 25.07
C ARG A 433 1.06 21.26 25.29
N CYS A 434 1.89 21.89 26.13
CA CYS A 434 3.18 21.37 26.55
C CYS A 434 3.16 21.11 28.05
N VAL A 435 3.56 19.93 28.48
CA VAL A 435 3.70 19.55 29.89
C VAL A 435 5.17 19.38 30.21
N ARG A 436 5.70 20.21 31.10
CA ARG A 436 7.10 20.15 31.59
C ARG A 436 7.11 19.80 33.06
N GLN A 437 7.76 18.70 33.41
CA GLN A 437 7.85 18.22 34.81
C GLN A 437 6.47 18.12 35.51
N GLY A 438 5.45 17.65 34.80
CA GLY A 438 4.09 17.49 35.32
C GLY A 438 3.25 18.77 35.38
N ARG A 439 3.81 19.94 35.00
CA ARG A 439 3.10 21.21 34.90
C ARG A 439 2.80 21.55 33.45
N GLU A 440 1.55 21.89 33.13
CA GLU A 440 1.21 22.43 31.82
C GLU A 440 1.78 23.85 31.69
N LEU A 441 2.51 24.12 30.62
CA LEU A 441 3.10 25.42 30.34
C LEU A 441 2.03 26.39 29.85
N PRO A 442 2.02 27.64 30.35
CA PRO A 442 1.16 28.67 29.82
C PRO A 442 1.55 29.05 28.39
N ARG A 443 0.60 29.59 27.61
CA ARG A 443 0.79 29.87 26.18
C ARG A 443 1.94 30.84 25.91
N GLU A 444 2.21 31.74 26.85
CA GLU A 444 3.30 32.71 26.76
C GLU A 444 4.68 32.03 26.78
N GLU A 445 4.83 30.94 27.52
CA GLU A 445 6.10 30.18 27.60
C GLU A 445 6.36 29.38 26.33
N ILE A 446 5.34 29.11 25.52
CA ILE A 446 5.45 28.36 24.25
C ILE A 446 5.13 29.25 23.04
N ALA A 447 5.08 30.58 23.20
CA ALA A 447 4.64 31.50 22.15
C ALA A 447 5.46 31.36 20.84
N ALA A 448 6.77 31.17 20.95
CA ALA A 448 7.66 31.06 19.79
C ALA A 448 7.36 29.83 18.87
N ILE A 449 6.61 28.84 19.36
CA ILE A 449 6.20 27.71 18.52
C ILE A 449 5.17 28.11 17.45
N PHE A 450 4.46 29.22 17.67
CA PHE A 450 3.43 29.75 16.77
C PHE A 450 3.95 30.85 15.83
N GLU A 451 5.21 31.24 16.01
CA GLU A 451 5.83 32.22 15.11
C GLU A 451 6.07 31.59 13.74
N PRO A 452 5.82 32.31 12.65
CA PRO A 452 6.15 31.85 11.32
C PRO A 452 7.66 31.57 11.24
N ASP A 453 8.02 30.57 10.45
CA ASP A 453 9.42 30.26 10.18
C ASP A 453 10.06 31.49 9.53
N GLU A 454 11.16 32.01 10.07
CA GLU A 454 11.91 33.09 9.43
C GLU A 454 12.35 32.57 8.03
N GLU A 455 11.81 33.17 6.97
CA GLU A 455 12.30 32.95 5.61
C GLU A 455 13.80 33.27 5.65
N GLY A 456 14.63 32.30 5.32
CA GLY A 456 16.08 32.41 5.36
C GLY A 456 16.54 33.69 4.71
N GLY A 457 16.95 34.64 5.54
CA GLY A 457 17.48 35.90 5.07
C GLY A 457 18.65 35.62 4.14
N GLU A 458 18.54 36.06 2.90
CA GLU A 458 19.66 36.18 1.98
C GLU A 458 20.79 36.94 2.74
N GLN A 459 21.80 36.21 3.15
CA GLN A 459 23.03 36.85 3.58
C GLN A 459 23.73 37.33 2.33
N GLU A 460 23.73 38.64 2.14
CA GLU A 460 24.56 39.37 1.15
C GLU A 460 26.04 38.96 1.17
#